data_bc934319afcd23dea6cfc44c497b33a4
#
_entry.id   bc934319afcd23dea6cfc44c497b33a4
#
_cell.length_a   1.000
_cell.length_b   1.000
_cell.length_c   1.000
_cell.angle_alpha   90.00
_cell.angle_beta   90.00
_cell.angle_gamma   90.00
#
_symmetry.space_group_name_H-M   'P 1'
#
loop_
_entity.id
_entity.type
_entity.pdbx_description
1 polymer ?
#
loop_
_entity_poly.entity_id
_entity_poly.type
_entity_poly.pdbx_seq_one_letter_code
_entity_poly.pdbx_strand_id
1 'polypeptide(L)'
;VPLPPLPAQADRLDRLGLLPDDGTRAGADAVRSAAARLGRTAPPGALLVVHPRHLAPSALAPRMRRTVRTSGGTVEREGFVVVDMTDVDAFGPVDVTVPDVDVYAVAAPDRGDDLANASPAEAQPVLAGRGRSPLTLAEGVHWVLQDPAVLEPNHCFMTIGSRLRRPDGTLDARTPAIWVSGGTGRDGAERRGAPKVGWCWWRNRHTWLGFAATDGRLGS
;
A
#
# COMPACT_ATOMS: atom_id res chain seq x y z
N VAL A 1 -5.55 -1.56 -15.54
CA VAL A 1 -4.79 -2.71 -16.11
C VAL A 1 -4.61 -3.72 -14.99
N PRO A 2 -4.86 -5.02 -15.20
CA PRO A 2 -4.64 -6.03 -14.18
C PRO A 2 -3.16 -6.12 -13.81
N LEU A 3 -2.88 -6.44 -12.55
CA LEU A 3 -1.52 -6.65 -12.08
C LEU A 3 -0.87 -7.84 -12.82
N PRO A 4 0.46 -7.81 -13.04
CA PRO A 4 1.19 -8.92 -13.65
C PRO A 4 1.11 -10.18 -12.77
N PRO A 5 1.43 -11.38 -13.32
CA PRO A 5 1.50 -12.62 -12.54
C PRO A 5 2.43 -12.49 -11.32
N LEU A 6 2.11 -13.18 -10.21
CA LEU A 6 2.83 -13.06 -8.95
C LEU A 6 4.36 -13.29 -9.08
N PRO A 7 4.87 -14.24 -9.90
CA PRO A 7 6.31 -14.36 -10.10
C PRO A 7 6.95 -13.10 -10.70
N ALA A 8 6.30 -12.45 -11.66
CA ALA A 8 6.80 -11.19 -12.24
C ALA A 8 6.79 -10.03 -11.22
N GLN A 9 5.83 -10.06 -10.26
CA GLN A 9 5.80 -9.13 -9.15
C GLN A 9 6.98 -9.36 -8.18
N ALA A 10 7.34 -10.60 -7.89
CA ALA A 10 8.52 -10.94 -7.10
C ALA A 10 9.81 -10.41 -7.76
N ASP A 11 9.98 -10.64 -9.07
CA ASP A 11 11.11 -10.11 -9.84
C ASP A 11 11.16 -8.58 -9.82
N ARG A 12 10.01 -7.91 -9.78
CA ARG A 12 9.97 -6.44 -9.64
C ARG A 12 10.44 -5.98 -8.27
N LEU A 13 10.04 -6.63 -7.19
CA LEU A 13 10.53 -6.31 -5.83
C LEU A 13 12.04 -6.50 -5.73
N ASP A 14 12.58 -7.55 -6.34
CA ASP A 14 14.02 -7.81 -6.39
C ASP A 14 14.75 -6.69 -7.17
N ARG A 15 14.30 -6.34 -8.37
CA ARG A 15 14.87 -5.22 -9.14
C ARG A 15 14.83 -3.88 -8.42
N LEU A 16 13.88 -3.68 -7.52
CA LEU A 16 13.81 -2.50 -6.65
C LEU A 16 14.78 -2.56 -5.46
N GLY A 17 15.54 -3.66 -5.32
CA GLY A 17 16.46 -3.87 -4.21
C GLY A 17 15.77 -4.02 -2.87
N LEU A 18 14.55 -4.60 -2.87
CA LEU A 18 13.75 -4.81 -1.67
C LEU A 18 13.95 -6.21 -1.08
N LEU A 19 14.44 -7.16 -1.86
CA LEU A 19 14.63 -8.54 -1.42
C LEU A 19 16.13 -8.77 -1.16
N PRO A 20 16.52 -9.18 0.07
CA PRO A 20 17.92 -9.51 0.35
C PRO A 20 18.33 -10.80 -0.37
N ASP A 21 19.60 -10.86 -0.80
CA ASP A 21 20.21 -12.05 -1.39
C ASP A 21 21.04 -12.78 -0.31
N ASP A 22 20.37 -13.21 0.76
CA ASP A 22 21.01 -13.74 1.98
C ASP A 22 20.46 -15.10 2.41
N GLY A 23 19.63 -15.75 1.58
CA GLY A 23 19.00 -17.03 1.89
C GLY A 23 17.95 -16.99 3.00
N THR A 24 17.52 -15.81 3.44
CA THR A 24 16.46 -15.66 4.45
C THR A 24 15.08 -16.00 3.90
N ARG A 25 14.08 -16.10 4.80
CA ARG A 25 12.66 -16.37 4.43
C ARG A 25 12.01 -15.26 3.60
N ALA A 26 12.60 -14.07 3.60
CA ALA A 26 12.19 -12.93 2.78
C ALA A 26 13.21 -12.61 1.66
N GLY A 27 14.20 -13.46 1.45
CA GLY A 27 15.17 -13.35 0.38
C GLY A 27 14.55 -13.60 -1.00
N ALA A 28 15.25 -13.18 -2.03
CA ALA A 28 14.74 -13.21 -3.42
C ALA A 28 14.23 -14.59 -3.85
N ASP A 29 14.99 -15.67 -3.58
CA ASP A 29 14.58 -17.03 -3.96
C ASP A 29 13.38 -17.54 -3.19
N ALA A 30 13.30 -17.24 -1.89
CA ALA A 30 12.16 -17.63 -1.06
C ALA A 30 10.87 -16.92 -1.52
N VAL A 31 10.95 -15.62 -1.82
CA VAL A 31 9.82 -14.84 -2.32
C VAL A 31 9.38 -15.30 -3.71
N ARG A 32 10.33 -15.59 -4.64
CA ARG A 32 10.00 -16.16 -5.97
C ARG A 32 9.31 -17.52 -5.84
N SER A 33 9.82 -18.39 -4.96
CA SER A 33 9.23 -19.71 -4.71
C SER A 33 7.81 -19.60 -4.15
N ALA A 34 7.58 -18.69 -3.18
CA ALA A 34 6.26 -18.42 -2.64
C ALA A 34 5.32 -17.84 -3.71
N ALA A 35 5.78 -16.89 -4.52
CA ALA A 35 5.02 -16.30 -5.61
C ALA A 35 4.59 -17.35 -6.65
N ALA A 36 5.47 -18.30 -6.98
CA ALA A 36 5.14 -19.41 -7.88
C ALA A 36 4.09 -20.36 -7.29
N ARG A 37 4.16 -20.66 -5.98
CA ARG A 37 3.12 -21.47 -5.29
C ARG A 37 1.78 -20.76 -5.28
N LEU A 38 1.75 -19.51 -4.80
CA LEU A 38 0.55 -18.68 -4.74
C LEU A 38 -0.08 -18.48 -6.12
N GLY A 39 0.75 -18.30 -7.16
CA GLY A 39 0.28 -18.11 -8.53
C GLY A 39 -0.54 -19.27 -9.12
N ARG A 40 -0.52 -20.46 -8.47
CA ARG A 40 -1.37 -21.60 -8.89
C ARG A 40 -2.80 -21.51 -8.34
N THR A 41 -3.03 -20.76 -7.28
CA THR A 41 -4.31 -20.68 -6.57
C THR A 41 -4.90 -19.29 -6.49
N ALA A 42 -4.05 -18.25 -6.57
CA ALA A 42 -4.51 -16.88 -6.52
C ALA A 42 -5.25 -16.48 -7.81
N PRO A 43 -6.32 -15.67 -7.70
CA PRO A 43 -7.01 -15.18 -8.88
C PRO A 43 -6.12 -14.26 -9.74
N PRO A 44 -6.41 -14.15 -11.05
CA PRO A 44 -5.71 -13.19 -11.91
C PRO A 44 -5.79 -11.77 -11.34
N GLY A 45 -4.68 -11.03 -11.43
CA GLY A 45 -4.59 -9.67 -10.89
C GLY A 45 -4.42 -9.59 -9.37
N ALA A 46 -4.15 -10.71 -8.69
CA ALA A 46 -3.79 -10.68 -7.27
C ALA A 46 -2.46 -9.94 -7.06
N LEU A 47 -2.32 -9.30 -5.89
CA LEU A 47 -1.14 -8.55 -5.48
C LEU A 47 -0.26 -9.43 -4.57
N LEU A 48 1.03 -9.52 -4.88
CA LEU A 48 2.02 -10.15 -4.02
C LEU A 48 2.43 -9.20 -2.89
N VAL A 49 2.45 -9.73 -1.67
CA VAL A 49 2.87 -8.96 -0.48
C VAL A 49 3.88 -9.75 0.32
N VAL A 50 5.02 -9.14 0.62
CA VAL A 50 5.96 -9.63 1.63
C VAL A 50 5.49 -9.08 2.98
N HIS A 51 5.40 -9.96 3.98
CA HIS A 51 4.84 -9.58 5.28
C HIS A 51 5.63 -8.41 5.92
N PRO A 52 4.97 -7.42 6.55
CA PRO A 52 5.63 -6.22 7.09
C PRO A 52 6.64 -6.51 8.20
N ARG A 53 6.65 -7.71 8.78
CA ARG A 53 7.74 -8.15 9.68
C ARG A 53 9.11 -8.25 8.98
N HIS A 54 9.13 -8.38 7.64
CA HIS A 54 10.34 -8.44 6.82
C HIS A 54 10.57 -7.15 6.04
N LEU A 55 9.50 -6.56 5.51
CA LEU A 55 9.55 -5.33 4.72
C LEU A 55 8.56 -4.30 5.30
N ALA A 56 9.06 -3.48 6.21
CA ALA A 56 8.28 -2.43 6.86
C ALA A 56 7.88 -1.32 5.87
N PRO A 57 6.73 -0.66 6.06
CA PRO A 57 6.29 0.46 5.22
C PRO A 57 7.32 1.58 5.05
N SER A 58 8.11 1.88 6.09
CA SER A 58 9.19 2.87 6.02
C SER A 58 10.30 2.50 5.04
N ALA A 59 10.61 1.20 4.88
CA ALA A 59 11.58 0.71 3.92
C ALA A 59 11.02 0.64 2.49
N LEU A 60 9.72 0.33 2.37
CA LEU A 60 9.04 0.20 1.08
C LEU A 60 8.73 1.55 0.43
N ALA A 61 8.25 2.53 1.19
CA ALA A 61 7.77 3.80 0.66
C ALA A 61 8.81 4.56 -0.19
N PRO A 62 10.10 4.64 0.19
CA PRO A 62 11.13 5.28 -0.64
C PRO A 62 11.42 4.56 -1.96
N ARG A 63 10.94 3.33 -2.14
CA ARG A 63 11.10 2.54 -3.37
C ARG A 63 9.94 2.68 -4.36
N MET A 64 8.83 3.30 -3.93
CA MET A 64 7.79 3.67 -4.90
C MET A 64 8.37 4.62 -5.95
N ARG A 65 7.91 4.48 -7.19
CA ARG A 65 8.36 5.29 -8.34
C ARG A 65 7.16 5.80 -9.10
N ARG A 66 7.23 7.05 -9.54
CA ARG A 66 6.23 7.63 -10.42
C ARG A 66 6.89 8.52 -11.47
N THR A 67 6.56 8.26 -12.72
CA THR A 67 6.99 9.09 -13.85
C THR A 67 6.12 10.34 -13.93
N VAL A 68 6.73 11.51 -13.97
CA VAL A 68 6.05 12.82 -14.02
C VAL A 68 6.53 13.61 -15.23
N ARG A 69 5.59 14.18 -15.97
CA ARG A 69 5.92 15.13 -17.05
C ARG A 69 6.18 16.52 -16.44
N THR A 70 7.27 17.14 -16.84
CA THR A 70 7.67 18.50 -16.47
C THR A 70 7.93 19.30 -17.74
N SER A 71 8.15 20.62 -17.62
CA SER A 71 8.54 21.47 -18.75
C SER A 71 9.88 21.06 -19.38
N GLY A 72 10.76 20.41 -18.61
CA GLY A 72 12.07 19.92 -19.07
C GLY A 72 12.06 18.45 -19.55
N GLY A 73 10.87 17.80 -19.65
CA GLY A 73 10.77 16.41 -20.07
C GLY A 73 10.16 15.51 -18.99
N THR A 74 10.49 14.23 -19.02
CA THR A 74 9.99 13.23 -18.09
C THR A 74 10.99 12.99 -16.96
N VAL A 75 10.52 13.01 -15.73
CA VAL A 75 11.32 12.78 -14.51
C VAL A 75 10.69 11.67 -13.69
N GLU A 76 11.50 10.75 -13.17
CA GLU A 76 11.07 9.78 -12.17
C GLU A 76 11.15 10.39 -10.78
N ARG A 77 10.08 10.24 -10.00
CA ARG A 77 9.97 10.71 -8.62
C ARG A 77 9.92 9.52 -7.68
N GLU A 78 10.80 9.56 -6.68
CA GLU A 78 10.84 8.57 -5.61
C GLU A 78 9.74 8.84 -4.58
N GLY A 79 9.20 7.74 -4.02
CA GLY A 79 8.24 7.84 -2.93
C GLY A 79 8.87 8.28 -1.61
N PHE A 80 8.05 8.68 -0.65
CA PHE A 80 8.51 9.05 0.68
C PHE A 80 7.38 8.93 1.72
N VAL A 81 7.77 8.90 2.99
CA VAL A 81 6.87 9.06 4.13
C VAL A 81 6.89 10.53 4.56
N VAL A 82 5.72 11.12 4.86
CA VAL A 82 5.65 12.50 5.36
C VAL A 82 6.43 12.66 6.67
N VAL A 83 7.06 13.83 6.85
CA VAL A 83 8.01 14.07 7.95
C VAL A 83 7.40 13.96 9.36
N ASP A 84 6.09 14.08 9.48
CA ASP A 84 5.34 13.99 10.73
C ASP A 84 4.69 12.61 10.99
N MET A 85 5.07 11.59 10.19
CA MET A 85 4.67 10.19 10.38
C MET A 85 5.91 9.31 10.65
N THR A 86 6.72 9.71 11.66
CA THR A 86 7.94 8.98 12.05
C THR A 86 7.66 7.60 12.63
N ASP A 87 6.42 7.37 13.04
CA ASP A 87 5.87 6.13 13.59
C ASP A 87 5.12 5.28 12.56
N VAL A 88 5.39 5.44 11.26
CA VAL A 88 4.68 4.79 10.16
C VAL A 88 4.60 3.26 10.30
N ASP A 89 5.64 2.63 10.83
CA ASP A 89 5.71 1.18 10.98
C ASP A 89 4.90 0.65 12.18
N ALA A 90 4.44 1.54 13.06
CA ALA A 90 3.57 1.18 14.17
C ALA A 90 2.07 1.12 13.76
N PHE A 91 1.74 1.52 12.52
CA PHE A 91 0.38 1.37 11.99
C PHE A 91 0.14 -0.09 11.54
N GLY A 92 -0.22 -0.93 12.49
CA GLY A 92 -0.49 -2.36 12.30
C GLY A 92 -1.91 -2.67 11.83
N PRO A 93 -2.18 -3.94 11.47
CA PRO A 93 -3.53 -4.41 11.11
C PRO A 93 -4.53 -4.22 12.26
N VAL A 94 -5.72 -3.70 11.94
CA VAL A 94 -6.85 -3.56 12.88
C VAL A 94 -8.13 -3.93 12.14
N ASP A 95 -8.93 -4.81 12.75
CA ASP A 95 -10.18 -5.33 12.20
C ASP A 95 -10.00 -6.05 10.83
N VAL A 96 -8.77 -6.48 10.53
CA VAL A 96 -8.44 -7.27 9.36
C VAL A 96 -7.52 -8.43 9.75
N THR A 97 -7.70 -9.59 9.11
CA THR A 97 -6.84 -10.75 9.31
C THR A 97 -5.80 -10.80 8.19
N VAL A 98 -4.53 -10.67 8.57
CA VAL A 98 -3.39 -10.87 7.65
C VAL A 98 -2.85 -12.28 7.87
N PRO A 99 -2.57 -13.07 6.80
CA PRO A 99 -2.00 -14.41 6.95
C PRO A 99 -0.66 -14.37 7.70
N ASP A 100 -0.48 -15.29 8.67
CA ASP A 100 0.78 -15.40 9.42
C ASP A 100 1.81 -16.24 8.65
N VAL A 101 2.18 -15.74 7.47
CA VAL A 101 3.19 -16.31 6.58
C VAL A 101 4.11 -15.19 6.08
N ASP A 102 5.28 -15.55 5.54
CA ASP A 102 6.28 -14.56 5.12
C ASP A 102 5.88 -13.84 3.82
N VAL A 103 5.13 -14.53 2.95
CA VAL A 103 4.64 -14.00 1.67
C VAL A 103 3.20 -14.46 1.45
N TYR A 104 2.34 -13.55 1.06
CA TYR A 104 0.92 -13.85 0.78
C TYR A 104 0.42 -13.09 -0.45
N ALA A 105 -0.76 -13.44 -0.93
CA ALA A 105 -1.42 -12.74 -2.02
C ALA A 105 -2.70 -12.04 -1.54
N VAL A 106 -2.97 -10.87 -2.11
CA VAL A 106 -4.19 -10.08 -1.88
C VAL A 106 -5.05 -10.19 -3.14
N ALA A 107 -6.27 -10.70 -3.00
CA ALA A 107 -7.18 -10.92 -4.11
C ALA A 107 -7.93 -9.65 -4.48
N ALA A 108 -8.08 -9.38 -5.77
CA ALA A 108 -8.89 -8.30 -6.32
C ALA A 108 -8.74 -6.95 -5.54
N PRO A 109 -7.51 -6.40 -5.44
CA PRO A 109 -7.33 -5.09 -4.83
C PRO A 109 -8.10 -4.04 -5.64
N ASP A 110 -8.84 -3.20 -4.94
CA ASP A 110 -9.65 -2.12 -5.51
C ASP A 110 -9.41 -0.82 -4.74
N ARG A 111 -9.40 0.32 -5.43
CA ARG A 111 -9.08 1.63 -4.84
C ARG A 111 -10.24 2.20 -4.02
N GLY A 112 -11.47 1.74 -4.25
CA GLY A 112 -12.66 2.17 -3.52
C GLY A 112 -13.09 3.61 -3.84
N ASP A 113 -12.93 4.04 -5.08
CA ASP A 113 -13.25 5.41 -5.53
C ASP A 113 -14.74 5.76 -5.36
N ASP A 114 -15.62 4.79 -5.37
CA ASP A 114 -17.06 4.96 -5.15
C ASP A 114 -17.41 5.39 -3.71
N LEU A 115 -16.46 5.24 -2.77
CA LEU A 115 -16.57 5.75 -1.41
C LEU A 115 -15.88 7.11 -1.21
N ALA A 116 -15.40 7.74 -2.27
CA ALA A 116 -14.85 9.09 -2.18
C ALA A 116 -15.87 10.04 -1.53
N ASN A 117 -15.37 10.98 -0.73
CA ASN A 117 -16.17 11.87 0.12
C ASN A 117 -16.86 11.20 1.33
N ALA A 118 -16.59 9.92 1.61
CA ALA A 118 -16.85 9.35 2.93
C ALA A 118 -15.66 9.62 3.87
N SER A 119 -15.88 9.56 5.17
CA SER A 119 -14.79 9.44 6.15
C SER A 119 -14.41 7.97 6.33
N PRO A 120 -13.20 7.66 6.86
CA PRO A 120 -12.85 6.30 7.25
C PRO A 120 -13.88 5.62 8.15
N ALA A 121 -14.45 6.36 9.09
CA ALA A 121 -15.48 5.87 10.01
C ALA A 121 -16.79 5.47 9.30
N GLU A 122 -17.12 6.13 8.21
CA GLU A 122 -18.30 5.81 7.37
C GLU A 122 -17.99 4.70 6.37
N ALA A 123 -16.79 4.67 5.80
CA ALA A 123 -16.39 3.69 4.80
C ALA A 123 -16.22 2.28 5.38
N GLN A 124 -15.69 2.15 6.61
CA GLN A 124 -15.42 0.85 7.23
C GLN A 124 -16.66 -0.07 7.28
N PRO A 125 -17.82 0.34 7.84
CA PRO A 125 -19.01 -0.52 7.86
C PRO A 125 -19.58 -0.79 6.45
N VAL A 126 -19.40 0.11 5.50
CA VAL A 126 -19.83 -0.12 4.11
C VAL A 126 -19.00 -1.22 3.46
N LEU A 127 -17.68 -1.19 3.62
CA LEU A 127 -16.79 -2.24 3.12
C LEU A 127 -17.14 -3.60 3.75
N ALA A 128 -17.31 -3.63 5.07
CA ALA A 128 -17.71 -4.85 5.78
C ALA A 128 -19.06 -5.40 5.28
N GLY A 129 -20.06 -4.54 5.07
CA GLY A 129 -21.36 -4.92 4.53
C GLY A 129 -21.30 -5.46 3.09
N ARG A 130 -20.26 -5.12 2.34
CA ARG A 130 -19.97 -5.65 0.98
C ARG A 130 -19.12 -6.92 1.01
N GLY A 131 -18.75 -7.44 2.18
CA GLY A 131 -17.81 -8.55 2.30
C GLY A 131 -16.38 -8.22 1.89
N ARG A 132 -16.03 -6.92 1.82
CA ARG A 132 -14.69 -6.44 1.46
C ARG A 132 -13.87 -6.16 2.72
N SER A 133 -12.58 -6.52 2.68
CA SER A 133 -11.63 -6.24 3.74
C SER A 133 -10.76 -5.04 3.37
N PRO A 134 -10.62 -4.02 4.22
CA PRO A 134 -9.73 -2.90 3.93
C PRO A 134 -8.28 -3.36 3.74
N LEU A 135 -7.53 -2.72 2.84
CA LEU A 135 -6.09 -2.93 2.73
C LEU A 135 -5.35 -2.35 3.93
N THR A 136 -4.28 -3.04 4.34
CA THR A 136 -3.27 -2.52 5.25
C THR A 136 -2.34 -1.55 4.52
N LEU A 137 -1.58 -0.75 5.28
CA LEU A 137 -0.60 0.19 4.70
C LEU A 137 0.47 -0.54 3.88
N ALA A 138 1.01 -1.65 4.40
CA ALA A 138 2.00 -2.44 3.68
C ALA A 138 1.45 -2.96 2.34
N GLU A 139 0.21 -3.44 2.31
CA GLU A 139 -0.46 -3.89 1.08
C GLU A 139 -0.64 -2.74 0.09
N GLY A 140 -1.08 -1.58 0.56
CA GLY A 140 -1.22 -0.39 -0.28
C GLY A 140 0.11 0.06 -0.90
N VAL A 141 1.21 0.04 -0.14
CA VAL A 141 2.54 0.37 -0.67
C VAL A 141 3.01 -0.68 -1.69
N HIS A 142 2.83 -1.99 -1.41
CA HIS A 142 3.13 -3.04 -2.39
C HIS A 142 2.33 -2.84 -3.69
N TRP A 143 1.07 -2.42 -3.60
CA TRP A 143 0.28 -2.15 -4.80
C TRP A 143 0.89 -1.03 -5.65
N VAL A 144 1.26 0.09 -5.04
CA VAL A 144 1.94 1.19 -5.76
C VAL A 144 3.30 0.77 -6.32
N LEU A 145 4.04 -0.11 -5.63
CA LEU A 145 5.30 -0.68 -6.13
C LEU A 145 5.08 -1.52 -7.39
N GLN A 146 3.97 -2.26 -7.48
CA GLN A 146 3.64 -3.09 -8.65
C GLN A 146 2.99 -2.30 -9.78
N ASP A 147 2.12 -1.35 -9.45
CA ASP A 147 1.42 -0.49 -10.40
C ASP A 147 1.39 0.96 -9.91
N PRO A 148 2.38 1.78 -10.27
CA PRO A 148 2.37 3.21 -9.92
C PRO A 148 1.17 3.99 -10.48
N ALA A 149 0.49 3.47 -11.52
CA ALA A 149 -0.65 4.12 -12.14
C ALA A 149 -1.91 4.06 -11.27
N VAL A 150 -1.92 3.22 -10.21
CA VAL A 150 -3.00 3.23 -9.22
C VAL A 150 -3.13 4.58 -8.50
N LEU A 151 -2.05 5.39 -8.47
CA LEU A 151 -2.06 6.76 -7.96
C LEU A 151 -2.20 7.75 -9.12
N GLU A 152 -3.36 8.34 -9.24
CA GLU A 152 -3.64 9.41 -10.17
C GLU A 152 -3.91 10.73 -9.43
N PRO A 153 -3.65 11.89 -10.03
CA PRO A 153 -4.08 13.16 -9.44
C PRO A 153 -5.58 13.14 -9.14
N ASN A 154 -5.95 13.43 -7.89
CA ASN A 154 -7.32 13.39 -7.37
C ASN A 154 -8.01 12.00 -7.33
N HIS A 155 -7.27 10.92 -7.55
CA HIS A 155 -7.72 9.53 -7.40
C HIS A 155 -6.63 8.73 -6.67
N CYS A 156 -6.64 8.84 -5.36
CA CYS A 156 -5.72 8.17 -4.45
C CYS A 156 -6.53 7.38 -3.41
N PHE A 157 -5.89 6.76 -2.43
CA PHE A 157 -6.62 5.90 -1.50
C PHE A 157 -6.07 5.91 -0.07
N MET A 158 -6.96 5.59 0.84
CA MET A 158 -6.65 5.30 2.24
C MET A 158 -6.53 3.80 2.46
N THR A 159 -5.67 3.41 3.40
CA THR A 159 -5.43 2.02 3.81
C THR A 159 -5.92 1.83 5.24
N ILE A 160 -7.26 1.90 5.42
CA ILE A 160 -7.91 1.93 6.73
C ILE A 160 -7.84 0.61 7.50
N GLY A 161 -7.36 -0.47 6.88
CA GLY A 161 -7.00 -1.72 7.54
C GLY A 161 -5.77 -1.61 8.45
N SER A 162 -5.03 -0.49 8.40
CA SER A 162 -3.93 -0.19 9.33
C SER A 162 -4.28 0.97 10.24
N ARG A 163 -4.08 0.80 11.54
CA ARG A 163 -4.25 1.84 12.56
C ARG A 163 -3.14 1.77 13.61
N LEU A 164 -2.82 2.88 14.21
CA LEU A 164 -1.92 2.93 15.36
C LEU A 164 -2.71 2.67 16.65
N ARG A 165 -2.33 1.65 17.40
CA ARG A 165 -2.87 1.39 18.74
C ARG A 165 -1.99 2.09 19.77
N ARG A 166 -2.60 2.94 20.58
CA ARG A 166 -1.93 3.64 21.67
C ARG A 166 -1.71 2.73 22.88
N PRO A 167 -0.81 3.08 23.82
CA PRO A 167 -0.56 2.29 25.01
C PRO A 167 -1.80 2.03 25.89
N ASP A 168 -2.76 2.94 25.87
CA ASP A 168 -4.04 2.81 26.57
C ASP A 168 -5.05 1.89 25.85
N GLY A 169 -4.67 1.30 24.72
CA GLY A 169 -5.50 0.43 23.91
C GLY A 169 -6.42 1.17 22.91
N THR A 170 -6.54 2.49 22.99
CA THR A 170 -7.31 3.28 22.03
C THR A 170 -6.62 3.37 20.66
N LEU A 171 -7.38 3.66 19.61
CA LEU A 171 -6.82 3.87 18.28
C LEU A 171 -6.53 5.36 18.06
N ASP A 172 -5.35 5.65 17.51
CA ASP A 172 -5.00 7.00 17.07
C ASP A 172 -5.99 7.47 15.99
N ALA A 173 -6.32 8.75 15.97
CA ALA A 173 -7.23 9.31 14.99
C ALA A 173 -6.58 9.43 13.58
N ARG A 174 -5.26 9.34 13.48
CA ARG A 174 -4.55 9.29 12.19
C ARG A 174 -4.82 7.95 11.50
N THR A 175 -5.06 8.01 10.22
CA THR A 175 -5.36 6.85 9.37
C THR A 175 -4.49 6.93 8.12
N PRO A 176 -3.71 5.90 7.80
CA PRO A 176 -2.77 5.93 6.69
C PRO A 176 -3.47 6.13 5.33
N ALA A 177 -2.81 6.88 4.47
CA ALA A 177 -3.22 7.09 3.09
C ALA A 177 -1.99 7.21 2.18
N ILE A 178 -2.17 6.89 0.90
CA ILE A 178 -1.14 6.99 -0.12
C ILE A 178 -1.66 7.87 -1.25
N TRP A 179 -0.92 8.91 -1.60
CA TRP A 179 -1.33 9.84 -2.66
C TRP A 179 -0.16 10.50 -3.38
N VAL A 180 -0.46 11.31 -4.37
CA VAL A 180 0.53 12.06 -5.14
C VAL A 180 0.81 13.40 -4.45
N SER A 181 2.07 13.70 -4.15
CA SER A 181 2.47 14.97 -3.55
C SER A 181 2.17 16.15 -4.48
N GLY A 182 1.54 17.20 -3.92
CA GLY A 182 1.35 18.47 -4.61
C GLY A 182 2.64 19.31 -4.72
N GLY A 183 3.71 18.91 -4.04
CA GLY A 183 4.96 19.68 -3.99
C GLY A 183 4.82 21.00 -3.24
N THR A 184 3.98 21.06 -2.20
CA THR A 184 3.70 22.23 -1.39
C THR A 184 3.99 21.97 0.08
N GLY A 185 4.13 23.03 0.86
CA GLY A 185 4.39 22.96 2.29
C GLY A 185 5.68 22.20 2.60
N ARG A 186 5.61 21.24 3.54
CA ARG A 186 6.77 20.46 3.99
C ARG A 186 7.28 19.46 2.96
N ASP A 187 6.50 19.13 1.93
CA ASP A 187 6.94 18.22 0.87
C ASP A 187 8.06 18.83 0.01
N GLY A 188 7.99 20.15 -0.23
CA GLY A 188 8.89 20.84 -1.13
C GLY A 188 8.55 20.65 -2.62
N ALA A 189 8.93 21.61 -3.45
CA ALA A 189 8.62 21.59 -4.88
C ALA A 189 9.28 20.42 -5.63
N GLU A 190 10.42 19.95 -5.14
CA GLU A 190 11.19 18.82 -5.69
C GLU A 190 10.42 17.49 -5.60
N ARG A 191 9.49 17.36 -4.65
CA ARG A 191 8.64 16.18 -4.47
C ARG A 191 7.30 16.27 -5.20
N ARG A 192 7.07 17.32 -5.98
CA ARG A 192 5.83 17.42 -6.76
C ARG A 192 5.67 16.22 -7.68
N GLY A 193 4.52 15.56 -7.57
CA GLY A 193 4.20 14.36 -8.35
C GLY A 193 4.77 13.05 -7.79
N ALA A 194 5.54 13.08 -6.72
CA ALA A 194 6.04 11.88 -6.06
C ALA A 194 4.92 11.12 -5.33
N PRO A 195 4.96 9.77 -5.28
CA PRO A 195 4.12 9.01 -4.37
C PRO A 195 4.47 9.35 -2.93
N LYS A 196 3.48 9.52 -2.07
CA LYS A 196 3.76 9.72 -0.66
C LYS A 196 2.84 8.93 0.25
N VAL A 197 3.40 8.41 1.33
CA VAL A 197 2.68 7.85 2.46
C VAL A 197 2.50 8.95 3.49
N GLY A 198 1.28 9.11 3.98
CA GLY A 198 0.94 10.03 5.04
C GLY A 198 -0.33 9.57 5.74
N TRP A 199 -1.06 10.50 6.31
CA TRP A 199 -2.25 10.19 7.08
C TRP A 199 -3.33 11.27 6.91
N CYS A 200 -4.59 10.84 7.11
CA CYS A 200 -5.76 11.70 7.26
C CYS A 200 -6.47 11.37 8.58
N TRP A 201 -7.34 12.25 9.04
CA TRP A 201 -8.09 11.99 10.26
C TRP A 201 -9.22 10.98 10.03
N TRP A 202 -9.48 10.12 11.00
CA TRP A 202 -10.50 9.07 10.96
C TRP A 202 -11.91 9.56 10.61
N ARG A 203 -12.23 10.82 10.92
CA ARG A 203 -13.56 11.41 10.66
C ARG A 203 -13.56 12.47 9.55
N ASN A 204 -12.43 12.69 8.88
CA ASN A 204 -12.37 13.64 7.78
C ASN A 204 -12.81 12.98 6.47
N ARG A 205 -13.44 13.79 5.62
CA ARG A 205 -13.88 13.41 4.28
C ARG A 205 -12.97 14.05 3.24
N HIS A 206 -12.68 13.30 2.19
CA HIS A 206 -11.90 13.78 1.04
C HIS A 206 -12.52 13.29 -0.26
N THR A 207 -12.78 14.22 -1.18
CA THR A 207 -13.41 13.93 -2.48
C THR A 207 -12.49 13.20 -3.46
N TRP A 208 -11.22 13.04 -3.11
CA TRP A 208 -10.15 12.49 -3.95
C TRP A 208 -9.47 11.25 -3.34
N LEU A 209 -9.91 10.79 -2.19
CA LEU A 209 -9.44 9.56 -1.56
C LEU A 209 -10.54 8.50 -1.58
N GLY A 210 -10.25 7.36 -2.20
CA GLY A 210 -10.99 6.13 -2.04
C GLY A 210 -10.56 5.37 -0.79
N PHE A 211 -11.13 4.19 -0.58
CA PHE A 211 -10.79 3.29 0.53
C PHE A 211 -10.37 1.93 -0.01
N ALA A 212 -9.07 1.74 -0.12
CA ALA A 212 -8.54 0.53 -0.75
C ALA A 212 -8.97 -0.72 0.02
N ALA A 213 -9.48 -1.70 -0.71
CA ALA A 213 -10.04 -2.93 -0.16
C ALA A 213 -9.75 -4.14 -1.06
N THR A 214 -9.98 -5.34 -0.51
CA THR A 214 -9.74 -6.64 -1.16
C THR A 214 -10.89 -7.60 -0.90
N ASP A 215 -11.06 -8.60 -1.77
CA ASP A 215 -11.95 -9.74 -1.54
C ASP A 215 -11.39 -10.74 -0.52
N GLY A 216 -10.08 -10.71 -0.27
CA GLY A 216 -9.45 -11.59 0.70
C GLY A 216 -7.95 -11.73 0.53
N ARG A 217 -7.34 -12.51 1.41
CA ARG A 217 -5.91 -12.78 1.46
C ARG A 217 -5.66 -14.28 1.44
N LEU A 218 -4.65 -14.71 0.67
CA LEU A 218 -4.26 -16.11 0.51
C LEU A 218 -2.84 -16.28 1.06
N GLY A 219 -2.69 -17.12 2.07
CA GLY A 219 -1.37 -17.60 2.54
C GLY A 219 -0.86 -18.75 1.67
N SER A 220 0.46 -18.96 1.62
CA SER A 220 1.10 -20.07 0.91
C SER A 220 1.44 -21.21 1.86
#